data_09a0e70806cf8b27e926dcad6d730f2a
#
_entry.id   09a0e70806cf8b27e926dcad6d730f2a
#
_cell.length_a   1.000
_cell.length_b   1.000
_cell.length_c   1.000
_cell.angle_alpha   90.00
_cell.angle_beta   90.00
_cell.angle_gamma   90.00
#
_symmetry.space_group_name_H-M   'P 1'
#
loop_
_entity.id
_entity.type
_entity.pdbx_description
1 polymer ?
#
loop_
_entity_poly.entity_id
_entity_poly.type
_entity_poly.pdbx_seq_one_letter_code
_entity_poly.pdbx_strand_id
1 'polypeptide(L)'
;LAKQLFTENVARNTLQRLFQKPIEWVIAVKLERYYTKEEILSMYLNKFDFLNNAVGIKTAASTYFGCEPKDLKIEQAAMLVGMCQNPSRYNPVSRNPKIRENALGRRNVVLRQMEKAGYISDAECDSLQALPLKLAYTRVDHKEGLATYFREYLRGVMTAKKPVKSEYRGWQMQKY
;
A
#
# COMPACT_ATOMS: atom_id res chain seq x y z
N LEU A 1 9.09 0.75 -5.71
CA LEU A 1 8.79 2.17 -5.90
C LEU A 1 8.87 2.56 -7.37
N ALA A 2 9.99 2.31 -8.10
CA ALA A 2 10.13 2.65 -9.51
C ALA A 2 8.94 2.10 -10.35
N LYS A 3 8.58 0.84 -10.16
CA LYS A 3 7.40 0.24 -10.81
C LYS A 3 6.09 0.93 -10.44
N GLN A 4 5.88 1.31 -9.19
CA GLN A 4 4.62 1.93 -8.73
C GLN A 4 4.46 3.38 -9.20
N LEU A 5 5.57 4.10 -9.36
CA LEU A 5 5.54 5.51 -9.76
C LEU A 5 5.51 5.72 -11.27
N PHE A 6 6.15 4.83 -12.03
CA PHE A 6 6.45 5.08 -13.45
C PHE A 6 5.94 4.01 -14.41
N THR A 7 5.39 2.90 -13.91
CA THR A 7 4.84 1.83 -14.74
C THR A 7 3.32 1.76 -14.57
N GLU A 8 2.59 2.65 -15.24
CA GLU A 8 1.12 2.69 -15.19
C GLU A 8 0.46 1.49 -15.86
N ASN A 9 1.09 0.94 -16.89
CA ASN A 9 0.57 -0.20 -17.62
C ASN A 9 1.39 -1.46 -17.35
N VAL A 10 0.78 -2.43 -16.67
CA VAL A 10 1.36 -3.76 -16.56
C VAL A 10 1.38 -4.38 -17.95
N ALA A 11 2.57 -4.61 -18.49
CA ALA A 11 2.74 -5.27 -19.78
C ALA A 11 2.03 -6.62 -19.80
N ARG A 12 1.12 -6.80 -20.74
CA ARG A 12 0.36 -8.05 -20.92
C ARG A 12 1.22 -9.14 -21.58
N ASN A 13 2.19 -8.74 -22.41
CA ASN A 13 3.04 -9.65 -23.16
C ASN A 13 4.43 -9.78 -22.55
N THR A 14 5.01 -10.97 -22.63
CA THR A 14 6.35 -11.29 -22.10
C THR A 14 7.44 -10.39 -22.71
N LEU A 15 7.35 -10.07 -23.99
CA LEU A 15 8.28 -9.18 -24.68
C LEU A 15 8.22 -7.74 -24.14
N GLN A 16 7.02 -7.21 -23.90
CA GLN A 16 6.87 -5.88 -23.30
C GLN A 16 7.44 -5.84 -21.86
N ARG A 17 7.31 -6.92 -21.10
CA ARG A 17 7.95 -7.04 -19.78
C ARG A 17 9.46 -7.00 -19.86
N LEU A 18 10.05 -7.62 -20.86
CA LEU A 18 11.49 -7.63 -21.08
C LEU A 18 12.03 -6.20 -21.31
N PHE A 19 11.32 -5.38 -22.07
CA PHE A 19 11.70 -3.99 -22.34
C PHE A 19 11.39 -3.03 -21.19
N GLN A 20 10.44 -3.35 -20.30
CA GLN A 20 10.15 -2.54 -19.10
C GLN A 20 11.21 -2.64 -18.02
N LYS A 21 11.88 -3.79 -17.88
CA LYS A 21 12.88 -4.03 -16.84
C LYS A 21 14.08 -3.07 -16.88
N PRO A 22 14.72 -2.83 -18.03
CA PRO A 22 15.81 -1.84 -18.11
C PRO A 22 15.36 -0.43 -17.69
N ILE A 23 14.15 -0.01 -18.03
CA ILE A 23 13.60 1.29 -17.65
C ILE A 23 13.41 1.36 -16.13
N GLU A 24 12.83 0.33 -15.52
CA GLU A 24 12.68 0.21 -14.07
C GLU A 24 14.03 0.29 -13.35
N TRP A 25 15.07 -0.35 -13.89
CA TRP A 25 16.43 -0.29 -13.33
C TRP A 25 17.07 1.10 -13.42
N VAL A 26 16.96 1.75 -14.57
CA VAL A 26 17.47 3.14 -14.73
C VAL A 26 16.78 4.07 -13.73
N ILE A 27 15.47 3.94 -13.56
CA ILE A 27 14.71 4.75 -12.60
C ILE A 27 15.13 4.42 -11.16
N ALA A 28 15.33 3.13 -10.83
CA ALA A 28 15.77 2.72 -9.50
C ALA A 28 17.16 3.32 -9.16
N VAL A 29 18.11 3.25 -10.08
CA VAL A 29 19.44 3.85 -9.92
C VAL A 29 19.35 5.38 -9.75
N LYS A 30 18.47 6.05 -10.52
CA LYS A 30 18.26 7.50 -10.35
C LYS A 30 17.67 7.82 -8.97
N LEU A 31 16.66 7.06 -8.52
CA LEU A 31 16.08 7.25 -7.19
C LEU A 31 17.14 7.10 -6.10
N GLU A 32 17.99 6.08 -6.19
CA GLU A 32 19.06 5.81 -5.22
C GLU A 32 20.15 6.90 -5.22
N ARG A 33 20.35 7.60 -6.34
CA ARG A 33 21.29 8.74 -6.43
C ARG A 33 20.76 10.05 -5.82
N TYR A 34 19.45 10.28 -5.86
CA TYR A 34 18.83 11.53 -5.44
C TYR A 34 18.16 11.47 -4.08
N TYR A 35 17.82 10.28 -3.59
CA TYR A 35 17.08 10.08 -2.35
C TYR A 35 17.79 9.09 -1.45
N THR A 36 17.71 9.32 -0.16
CA THR A 36 18.16 8.38 0.85
C THR A 36 17.26 7.14 0.88
N LYS A 37 17.76 6.06 1.47
CA LYS A 37 17.00 4.82 1.64
C LYS A 37 15.71 5.04 2.41
N GLU A 38 15.73 5.89 3.41
CA GLU A 38 14.58 6.23 4.26
C GLU A 38 13.53 7.03 3.49
N GLU A 39 13.94 7.99 2.65
CA GLU A 39 13.04 8.73 1.79
C GLU A 39 12.37 7.82 0.74
N ILE A 40 13.13 6.91 0.12
CA ILE A 40 12.60 5.92 -0.82
C ILE A 40 11.57 5.02 -0.14
N LEU A 41 11.85 4.56 1.09
CA LEU A 41 10.93 3.75 1.87
C LEU A 41 9.66 4.52 2.25
N SER A 42 9.81 5.76 2.67
CA SER A 42 8.70 6.66 2.99
C SER A 42 7.80 6.88 1.77
N MET A 43 8.38 7.20 0.61
CA MET A 43 7.63 7.34 -0.65
C MET A 43 6.90 6.04 -1.03
N TYR A 44 7.55 4.88 -0.85
CA TYR A 44 6.94 3.58 -1.12
C TYR A 44 5.72 3.33 -0.25
N LEU A 45 5.87 3.49 1.07
CA LEU A 45 4.80 3.24 2.03
C LEU A 45 3.64 4.23 1.88
N ASN A 46 3.91 5.48 1.50
CA ASN A 46 2.88 6.49 1.26
C ASN A 46 2.10 6.27 -0.04
N LYS A 47 2.68 5.57 -1.02
CA LYS A 47 2.03 5.25 -2.29
C LYS A 47 1.35 3.88 -2.30
N PHE A 48 1.71 3.01 -1.35
CA PHE A 48 1.24 1.62 -1.35
C PHE A 48 -0.26 1.54 -1.03
N ASP A 49 -1.01 0.73 -1.80
CA ASP A 49 -2.43 0.46 -1.56
C ASP A 49 -2.58 -0.76 -0.64
N PHE A 50 -3.02 -0.49 0.59
CA PHE A 50 -3.30 -1.51 1.61
C PHE A 50 -4.71 -2.08 1.52
N LEU A 51 -5.43 -1.86 0.41
CA LEU A 51 -6.85 -2.21 0.23
C LEU A 51 -7.81 -1.41 1.14
N ASN A 52 -9.11 -1.68 0.99
CA ASN A 52 -10.17 -1.08 1.82
C ASN A 52 -10.11 0.47 1.85
N ASN A 53 -9.75 1.10 0.73
CA ASN A 53 -9.51 2.55 0.57
C ASN A 53 -8.34 3.10 1.41
N ALA A 54 -7.49 2.23 1.92
CA ALA A 54 -6.32 2.63 2.71
C ALA A 54 -5.08 2.77 1.81
N VAL A 55 -4.98 3.90 1.11
CA VAL A 55 -3.79 4.24 0.33
C VAL A 55 -2.81 5.00 1.21
N GLY A 56 -1.60 4.46 1.33
CA GLY A 56 -0.53 4.97 2.18
C GLY A 56 -0.61 4.49 3.63
N ILE A 57 0.55 4.50 4.27
CA ILE A 57 0.74 3.96 5.63
C ILE A 57 -0.10 4.70 6.69
N LYS A 58 -0.29 6.02 6.53
CA LYS A 58 -1.08 6.82 7.45
C LYS A 58 -2.53 6.38 7.44
N THR A 59 -3.11 6.26 6.26
CA THR A 59 -4.50 5.81 6.10
C THR A 59 -4.65 4.36 6.54
N ALA A 60 -3.65 3.50 6.26
CA ALA A 60 -3.68 2.12 6.70
C ALA A 60 -3.65 1.98 8.23
N ALA A 61 -2.79 2.73 8.93
CA ALA A 61 -2.74 2.74 10.39
C ALA A 61 -4.08 3.16 10.99
N SER A 62 -4.66 4.24 10.47
CA SER A 62 -5.99 4.71 10.89
C SER A 62 -7.10 3.70 10.59
N THR A 63 -7.14 3.13 9.37
CA THR A 63 -8.18 2.20 8.93
C THR A 63 -8.15 0.87 9.70
N TYR A 64 -6.97 0.29 9.90
CA TYR A 64 -6.85 -1.03 10.51
C TYR A 64 -6.71 -1.00 12.03
N PHE A 65 -6.14 0.07 12.59
CA PHE A 65 -5.80 0.17 14.02
C PHE A 65 -6.33 1.40 14.73
N GLY A 66 -6.91 2.38 14.00
CA GLY A 66 -7.45 3.60 14.59
C GLY A 66 -6.39 4.50 15.21
N CYS A 67 -5.13 4.41 14.78
CA CYS A 67 -4.01 5.17 15.34
C CYS A 67 -3.17 5.85 14.24
N GLU A 68 -2.26 6.71 14.65
CA GLU A 68 -1.26 7.26 13.73
C GLU A 68 -0.07 6.30 13.54
N PRO A 69 0.69 6.42 12.43
CA PRO A 69 1.83 5.53 12.17
C PRO A 69 2.87 5.47 13.27
N LYS A 70 3.10 6.58 14.00
CA LYS A 70 4.04 6.67 15.13
C LYS A 70 3.59 5.87 16.36
N ASP A 71 2.28 5.64 16.49
CA ASP A 71 1.67 4.96 17.63
C ASP A 71 1.43 3.46 17.35
N LEU A 72 1.83 2.98 16.16
CA LEU A 72 1.75 1.57 15.82
C LEU A 72 2.64 0.72 16.73
N LYS A 73 2.06 -0.34 17.27
CA LYS A 73 2.82 -1.38 17.96
C LYS A 73 3.61 -2.23 16.98
N ILE A 74 4.65 -2.92 17.45
CA ILE A 74 5.53 -3.74 16.60
C ILE A 74 4.75 -4.78 15.81
N GLU A 75 3.84 -5.50 16.45
CA GLU A 75 3.01 -6.53 15.80
C GLU A 75 2.03 -5.95 14.76
N GLN A 76 1.58 -4.71 14.97
CA GLN A 76 0.70 -4.00 14.03
C GLN A 76 1.50 -3.52 12.81
N ALA A 77 2.67 -2.93 13.04
CA ALA A 77 3.58 -2.53 11.98
C ALA A 77 4.03 -3.75 11.14
N ALA A 78 4.40 -4.85 11.80
CA ALA A 78 4.77 -6.10 11.14
C ALA A 78 3.64 -6.67 10.26
N MET A 79 2.38 -6.49 10.66
CA MET A 79 1.24 -6.89 9.84
C MET A 79 1.12 -6.04 8.58
N LEU A 80 1.20 -4.70 8.69
CA LEU A 80 1.14 -3.80 7.52
C LEU A 80 2.30 -4.09 6.55
N VAL A 81 3.52 -4.26 7.06
CA VAL A 81 4.68 -4.67 6.25
C VAL A 81 4.42 -6.03 5.57
N GLY A 82 3.81 -6.95 6.28
CA GLY A 82 3.42 -8.25 5.72
C GLY A 82 2.47 -8.13 4.53
N MET A 83 1.51 -7.19 4.59
CA MET A 83 0.58 -6.90 3.48
C MET A 83 1.29 -6.36 2.23
N CYS A 84 2.45 -5.71 2.35
CA CYS A 84 3.19 -5.16 1.20
C CYS A 84 3.60 -6.23 0.18
N GLN A 85 3.69 -7.49 0.56
CA GLN A 85 3.99 -8.57 -0.38
C GLN A 85 2.80 -8.88 -1.30
N ASN A 86 1.60 -9.01 -0.74
CA ASN A 86 0.36 -9.27 -1.49
C ASN A 86 -0.84 -8.88 -0.62
N PRO A 87 -1.38 -7.65 -0.78
CA PRO A 87 -2.46 -7.16 0.08
C PRO A 87 -3.70 -8.05 0.06
N SER A 88 -4.08 -8.57 -1.11
CA SER A 88 -5.27 -9.40 -1.25
C SER A 88 -5.15 -10.75 -0.54
N ARG A 89 -3.94 -11.34 -0.52
CA ARG A 89 -3.67 -12.63 0.13
C ARG A 89 -3.52 -12.51 1.63
N TYR A 90 -3.05 -11.36 2.11
CA TYR A 90 -2.73 -11.10 3.51
C TYR A 90 -3.64 -10.03 4.13
N ASN A 91 -4.91 -9.98 3.67
CA ASN A 91 -5.90 -9.03 4.18
C ASN A 91 -6.46 -9.50 5.54
N PRO A 92 -6.17 -8.79 6.65
CA PRO A 92 -6.59 -9.21 7.99
C PRO A 92 -8.09 -9.07 8.24
N VAL A 93 -8.80 -8.26 7.44
CA VAL A 93 -10.27 -8.05 7.56
C VAL A 93 -11.06 -8.83 6.51
N SER A 94 -10.44 -9.75 5.80
CA SER A 94 -11.13 -10.59 4.81
C SER A 94 -12.24 -11.42 5.47
N ARG A 95 -13.35 -11.60 4.75
CA ARG A 95 -14.42 -12.52 5.17
C ARG A 95 -13.95 -13.98 5.18
N ASN A 96 -12.96 -14.32 4.33
CA ASN A 96 -12.39 -15.66 4.26
C ASN A 96 -11.42 -15.92 5.44
N PRO A 97 -11.69 -16.90 6.32
CA PRO A 97 -10.84 -17.18 7.47
C PRO A 97 -9.42 -17.58 7.08
N LYS A 98 -9.25 -18.32 5.96
CA LYS A 98 -7.94 -18.72 5.46
C LYS A 98 -7.06 -17.52 5.08
N ILE A 99 -7.65 -16.44 4.57
CA ILE A 99 -6.89 -15.22 4.24
C ILE A 99 -6.46 -14.50 5.52
N ARG A 100 -7.31 -14.48 6.56
CA ARG A 100 -6.93 -13.91 7.87
C ARG A 100 -5.82 -14.72 8.55
N GLU A 101 -5.87 -16.04 8.45
CA GLU A 101 -4.80 -16.91 8.93
C GLU A 101 -3.50 -16.68 8.18
N ASN A 102 -3.55 -16.54 6.85
CA ASN A 102 -2.38 -16.17 6.05
C ASN A 102 -1.80 -14.80 6.47
N ALA A 103 -2.65 -13.83 6.81
CA ALA A 103 -2.19 -12.51 7.29
C ALA A 103 -1.45 -12.65 8.62
N LEU A 104 -1.96 -13.46 9.56
CA LEU A 104 -1.30 -13.77 10.81
C LEU A 104 0.05 -14.46 10.59
N GLY A 105 0.07 -15.49 9.76
CA GLY A 105 1.29 -16.21 9.41
C GLY A 105 2.33 -15.29 8.77
N ARG A 106 1.90 -14.37 7.88
CA ARG A 106 2.79 -13.42 7.24
C ARG A 106 3.37 -12.39 8.22
N ARG A 107 2.54 -11.89 9.16
CA ARG A 107 3.02 -11.06 10.28
C ARG A 107 4.13 -11.76 11.05
N ASN A 108 3.92 -13.02 11.39
CA ASN A 108 4.89 -13.81 12.17
C ASN A 108 6.22 -14.01 11.39
N VAL A 109 6.16 -14.16 10.06
CA VAL A 109 7.36 -14.17 9.23
C VAL A 109 8.12 -12.84 9.29
N VAL A 110 7.41 -11.70 9.29
CA VAL A 110 8.05 -10.38 9.43
C VAL A 110 8.72 -10.25 10.80
N LEU A 111 8.04 -10.61 11.89
CA LEU A 111 8.60 -10.59 13.25
C LEU A 111 9.86 -11.45 13.34
N ARG A 112 9.86 -12.65 12.75
CA ARG A 112 11.06 -13.52 12.72
C ARG A 112 12.20 -12.91 11.89
N GLN A 113 11.91 -12.13 10.85
CA GLN A 113 12.95 -11.40 10.12
C GLN A 113 13.51 -10.23 10.93
N MET A 114 12.67 -9.56 11.74
CA MET A 114 13.13 -8.50 12.64
C MET A 114 14.06 -9.06 13.73
N GLU A 115 13.73 -10.23 14.27
CA GLU A 115 14.58 -10.94 15.25
C GLU A 115 15.93 -11.29 14.60
N LYS A 116 15.93 -11.93 13.42
CA LYS A 116 17.17 -12.27 12.70
C LYS A 116 18.04 -11.06 12.37
N ALA A 117 17.43 -9.91 12.17
CA ALA A 117 18.12 -8.64 11.93
C ALA A 117 18.57 -7.93 13.24
N GLY A 118 18.27 -8.50 14.40
CA GLY A 118 18.67 -7.96 15.70
C GLY A 118 17.85 -6.77 16.19
N TYR A 119 16.68 -6.51 15.62
CA TYR A 119 15.78 -5.42 16.05
C TYR A 119 14.95 -5.77 17.28
N ILE A 120 14.64 -7.04 17.47
CA ILE A 120 13.93 -7.59 18.63
C ILE A 120 14.62 -8.85 19.12
N SER A 121 14.48 -9.18 20.40
CA SER A 121 15.00 -10.41 20.96
C SER A 121 14.12 -11.63 20.58
N ASP A 122 14.65 -12.84 20.70
CA ASP A 122 13.90 -14.08 20.44
C ASP A 122 12.68 -14.21 21.36
N ALA A 123 12.84 -13.91 22.66
CA ALA A 123 11.74 -13.92 23.63
C ALA A 123 10.63 -12.89 23.31
N GLU A 124 10.99 -11.70 22.83
CA GLU A 124 10.02 -10.70 22.34
C GLU A 124 9.32 -11.19 21.09
N CYS A 125 10.06 -11.77 20.14
CA CYS A 125 9.51 -12.33 18.93
C CYS A 125 8.44 -13.38 19.23
N ASP A 126 8.73 -14.33 20.11
CA ASP A 126 7.78 -15.37 20.50
C ASP A 126 6.55 -14.80 21.20
N SER A 127 6.75 -13.83 22.11
CA SER A 127 5.66 -13.13 22.78
C SER A 127 4.75 -12.40 21.78
N LEU A 128 5.32 -11.67 20.82
CA LEU A 128 4.58 -10.93 19.80
C LEU A 128 3.86 -11.87 18.83
N GLN A 129 4.45 -13.01 18.48
CA GLN A 129 3.82 -14.00 17.62
C GLN A 129 2.61 -14.67 18.29
N ALA A 130 2.62 -14.84 19.60
CA ALA A 130 1.51 -15.41 20.37
C ALA A 130 0.30 -14.45 20.44
N LEU A 131 0.49 -13.15 20.21
CA LEU A 131 -0.60 -12.18 20.29
C LEU A 131 -1.62 -12.39 19.16
N PRO A 132 -2.93 -12.35 19.48
CA PRO A 132 -3.97 -12.34 18.48
C PRO A 132 -3.94 -11.05 17.66
N LEU A 133 -4.48 -11.09 16.43
CA LEU A 133 -4.70 -9.88 15.63
C LEU A 133 -5.82 -9.05 16.25
N LYS A 134 -5.45 -8.00 16.98
CA LYS A 134 -6.39 -6.99 17.49
C LYS A 134 -6.51 -5.87 16.46
N LEU A 135 -7.64 -5.81 15.79
CA LEU A 135 -7.95 -4.78 14.79
C LEU A 135 -8.99 -3.82 15.36
N ALA A 136 -8.79 -2.52 15.16
CA ALA A 136 -9.80 -1.48 15.34
C ALA A 136 -10.25 -1.00 13.95
N TYR A 137 -10.75 -1.94 13.15
CA TYR A 137 -11.05 -1.68 11.74
C TYR A 137 -12.22 -0.72 11.59
N THR A 138 -11.93 0.43 11.00
CA THR A 138 -12.93 1.42 10.60
C THR A 138 -12.82 1.63 9.09
N ARG A 139 -13.87 1.27 8.37
CA ARG A 139 -13.88 1.50 6.92
C ARG A 139 -13.97 3.00 6.66
N VAL A 140 -12.96 3.55 6.01
CA VAL A 140 -13.04 4.92 5.50
C VAL A 140 -14.01 4.91 4.31
N ASP A 141 -15.22 5.40 4.52
CA ASP A 141 -16.16 5.60 3.42
C ASP A 141 -15.87 6.96 2.76
N HIS A 142 -15.96 6.99 1.43
CA HIS A 142 -15.87 8.24 0.66
C HIS A 142 -16.96 9.24 1.03
N LYS A 143 -18.01 8.78 1.71
CA LYS A 143 -19.13 9.57 2.17
C LYS A 143 -18.86 10.33 3.48
N GLU A 144 -17.75 10.03 4.16
CA GLU A 144 -17.36 10.69 5.40
C GLU A 144 -16.22 11.69 5.18
N GLY A 145 -16.17 12.76 5.96
CA GLY A 145 -15.14 13.80 5.96
C GLY A 145 -15.55 15.11 5.29
N LEU A 146 -14.59 16.05 5.24
CA LEU A 146 -14.81 17.40 4.70
C LEU A 146 -15.27 17.38 3.24
N ALA A 147 -16.28 18.20 2.94
CA ALA A 147 -16.81 18.44 1.60
C ALA A 147 -17.26 17.17 0.86
N THR A 148 -17.94 16.25 1.53
CA THR A 148 -18.47 14.99 0.97
C THR A 148 -19.34 15.24 -0.26
N TYR A 149 -20.24 16.21 -0.21
CA TYR A 149 -21.10 16.59 -1.35
C TYR A 149 -20.29 17.09 -2.55
N PHE A 150 -19.29 17.91 -2.30
CA PHE A 150 -18.45 18.45 -3.36
C PHE A 150 -17.62 17.36 -4.03
N ARG A 151 -17.05 16.43 -3.25
CA ARG A 151 -16.30 15.28 -3.79
C ARG A 151 -17.18 14.35 -4.60
N GLU A 152 -18.39 14.06 -4.14
CA GLU A 152 -19.33 13.21 -4.87
C GLU A 152 -19.85 13.90 -6.14
N TYR A 153 -20.10 15.21 -6.08
CA TYR A 153 -20.43 16.01 -7.26
C TYR A 153 -19.30 15.99 -8.29
N LEU A 154 -18.06 16.26 -7.87
CA LEU A 154 -16.90 16.18 -8.76
C LEU A 154 -16.72 14.77 -9.36
N ARG A 155 -16.88 13.73 -8.55
CA ARG A 155 -16.83 12.35 -9.03
C ARG A 155 -17.91 12.11 -10.08
N GLY A 156 -19.14 12.56 -9.83
CA GLY A 156 -20.24 12.48 -10.79
C GLY A 156 -19.90 13.18 -12.10
N VAL A 157 -19.38 14.40 -12.03
CA VAL A 157 -18.95 15.17 -13.22
C VAL A 157 -17.82 14.50 -13.96
N MET A 158 -16.80 14.00 -13.25
CA MET A 158 -15.61 13.38 -13.85
C MET A 158 -15.91 11.98 -14.44
N THR A 159 -16.89 11.26 -13.89
CA THR A 159 -17.26 9.92 -14.38
C THR A 159 -18.38 9.94 -15.44
N ALA A 160 -19.23 10.96 -15.46
CA ALA A 160 -20.38 11.05 -16.35
C ALA A 160 -20.03 11.42 -17.80
N LYS A 161 -18.94 12.16 -18.03
CA LYS A 161 -18.47 12.51 -19.37
C LYS A 161 -17.02 12.08 -19.55
N LYS A 162 -16.78 11.07 -20.39
CA LYS A 162 -15.43 10.90 -20.96
C LYS A 162 -15.17 12.09 -21.87
N PRO A 163 -14.15 12.92 -21.62
CA PRO A 163 -13.84 14.05 -22.48
C PRO A 163 -13.52 13.53 -23.88
N VAL A 164 -14.18 14.10 -24.89
CA VAL A 164 -13.93 13.74 -26.28
C VAL A 164 -12.59 14.36 -26.67
N LYS A 165 -11.71 13.57 -27.29
CA LYS A 165 -10.34 13.95 -27.67
C LYS A 165 -10.27 15.25 -28.51
N SER A 166 -11.35 15.60 -29.20
CA SER A 166 -11.50 16.82 -30.02
C SER A 166 -11.73 18.10 -29.19
N GLU A 167 -12.20 17.98 -27.93
CA GLU A 167 -12.48 19.15 -27.07
C GLU A 167 -11.23 19.67 -26.36
N TYR A 168 -10.14 18.89 -26.36
CA TYR A 168 -8.90 19.22 -25.68
C TYR A 168 -7.71 19.22 -26.64
N ARG A 169 -7.65 20.15 -27.56
CA ARG A 169 -6.48 20.36 -28.42
C ARG A 169 -5.27 20.75 -27.55
N GLY A 170 -4.26 19.86 -27.50
CA GLY A 170 -3.00 20.11 -26.78
C GLY A 170 -2.88 19.44 -25.42
N TRP A 171 -3.92 18.77 -24.91
CA TRP A 171 -3.83 17.98 -23.67
C TRP A 171 -3.56 16.52 -24.01
N GLN A 172 -2.45 16.00 -23.49
CA GLN A 172 -2.30 14.55 -23.38
C GLN A 172 -3.16 14.11 -22.19
N MET A 173 -4.26 13.41 -22.46
CA MET A 173 -5.04 12.79 -21.41
C MET A 173 -4.17 11.75 -20.70
N GLN A 174 -3.70 12.07 -19.52
CA GLN A 174 -3.26 11.07 -18.58
C GLN A 174 -4.52 10.29 -18.17
N LYS A 175 -4.51 8.98 -18.41
CA LYS A 175 -5.59 8.10 -17.93
C LYS A 175 -5.54 8.10 -16.40
N TYR A 176 -6.59 8.63 -15.80
CA TYR A 176 -6.87 8.43 -14.39
C TYR A 176 -7.32 7.01 -14.11
#